data_a6da92d7154ca079a12e92e542fd6e1c
#
_entry.id   a6da92d7154ca079a12e92e542fd6e1c
#
_cell.length_a   1.000
_cell.length_b   1.000
_cell.length_c   1.000
_cell.angle_alpha   90.00
_cell.angle_beta   90.00
_cell.angle_gamma   90.00
#
_symmetry.space_group_name_H-M   'P 1'
#
loop_
_entity.id
_entity.type
_entity.pdbx_description
1 polymer ?
#
loop_
_entity_poly.entity_id
_entity_poly.type
_entity_poly.pdbx_seq_one_letter_code
_entity_poly.pdbx_strand_id
1 'polypeptide(L)'
;MHNMTNEDIVKAIQNGFDVTENMQWLYQKNLPLIKIMIRPFTLYENEEDLLQEAYFGLWEAVQRYETSENVLFMTYAGFWIRQAVRRYIENCGSVIRIPGVKQQKIIRYNKAIQELSQKLGRNP
;
A
#
# COMPACT_ATOMS: atom_id res chain seq x y z
N MET A 1 -10.64 -4.04 23.55
CA MET A 1 -9.77 -4.45 22.43
C MET A 1 -10.57 -4.73 21.17
N HIS A 2 -11.59 -5.55 21.27
CA HIS A 2 -12.36 -5.95 20.09
C HIS A 2 -13.10 -4.82 19.43
N ASN A 3 -13.36 -3.74 20.17
CA ASN A 3 -14.13 -2.61 19.65
C ASN A 3 -13.27 -1.42 19.28
N MET A 4 -11.95 -1.59 19.24
CA MET A 4 -11.10 -0.49 18.84
C MET A 4 -11.22 -0.20 17.35
N THR A 5 -11.40 1.07 17.04
CA THR A 5 -11.43 1.50 15.65
C THR A 5 -10.00 1.57 15.11
N ASN A 6 -9.88 1.65 13.79
CA ASN A 6 -8.57 1.86 13.17
C ASN A 6 -7.89 3.10 13.74
N GLU A 7 -8.64 4.17 13.94
CA GLU A 7 -8.12 5.43 14.47
C GLU A 7 -7.60 5.26 15.89
N ASP A 8 -8.29 4.46 16.70
CA ASP A 8 -7.83 4.17 18.06
C ASP A 8 -6.50 3.41 18.05
N ILE A 9 -6.38 2.42 17.17
CA ILE A 9 -5.16 1.64 17.05
C ILE A 9 -4.00 2.52 16.58
N VAL A 10 -4.25 3.36 15.60
CA VAL A 10 -3.24 4.28 15.07
C VAL A 10 -2.76 5.22 16.16
N LYS A 11 -3.69 5.74 16.95
CA LYS A 11 -3.33 6.63 18.04
C LYS A 11 -2.45 5.94 19.08
N ALA A 12 -2.77 4.69 19.41
CA ALA A 12 -1.95 3.91 20.33
C ALA A 12 -0.54 3.75 19.78
N ILE A 13 -0.41 3.45 18.50
CA ILE A 13 0.90 3.31 17.86
C ILE A 13 1.67 4.61 17.92
N GLN A 14 1.01 5.71 17.58
CA GLN A 14 1.66 7.03 17.58
C GLN A 14 2.14 7.41 18.97
N ASN A 15 1.46 6.94 20.01
CA ASN A 15 1.84 7.19 21.39
C ASN A 15 2.87 6.18 21.92
N GLY A 16 3.32 5.27 21.09
CA GLY A 16 4.35 4.32 21.45
C GLY A 16 3.88 3.09 22.23
N PHE A 17 2.57 2.81 22.25
CA PHE A 17 2.03 1.66 22.95
C PHE A 17 2.05 0.42 22.06
N ASP A 18 2.73 -0.62 22.51
CA ASP A 18 2.76 -1.93 21.85
C ASP A 18 2.82 -1.79 20.33
N VAL A 19 3.77 -1.03 19.85
CA VAL A 19 3.83 -0.60 18.45
C VAL A 19 3.80 -1.81 17.51
N THR A 20 4.63 -2.81 17.78
CA THR A 20 4.70 -3.97 16.89
C THR A 20 3.40 -4.75 16.87
N GLU A 21 2.83 -5.02 18.04
CA GLU A 21 1.59 -5.78 18.13
C GLU A 21 0.42 -5.03 17.51
N ASN A 22 0.33 -3.73 17.78
CA ASN A 22 -0.73 -2.91 17.23
C ASN A 22 -0.61 -2.75 15.72
N MET A 23 0.61 -2.66 15.20
CA MET A 23 0.79 -2.63 13.75
C MET A 23 0.34 -3.92 13.10
N GLN A 24 0.67 -5.07 13.71
CA GLN A 24 0.22 -6.36 13.18
C GLN A 24 -1.29 -6.45 13.21
N TRP A 25 -1.90 -6.01 14.31
CA TRP A 25 -3.34 -6.05 14.44
C TRP A 25 -4.02 -5.15 13.41
N LEU A 26 -3.51 -3.93 13.25
CA LEU A 26 -4.03 -2.99 12.27
C LEU A 26 -3.95 -3.59 10.86
N TYR A 27 -2.83 -4.18 10.54
CA TYR A 27 -2.62 -4.81 9.24
C TYR A 27 -3.58 -5.99 9.03
N GLN A 28 -3.65 -6.89 9.99
CA GLN A 28 -4.49 -8.08 9.84
C GLN A 28 -5.97 -7.76 9.84
N LYS A 29 -6.37 -6.81 10.66
CA LYS A 29 -7.75 -6.36 10.70
C LYS A 29 -8.22 -5.83 9.34
N ASN A 30 -7.33 -5.17 8.63
CA ASN A 30 -7.65 -4.52 7.36
C ASN A 30 -7.12 -5.27 6.15
N LEU A 31 -6.59 -6.47 6.36
CA LEU A 31 -6.00 -7.24 5.29
C LEU A 31 -6.93 -7.48 4.10
N PRO A 32 -8.21 -7.82 4.30
CA PRO A 32 -9.12 -7.98 3.16
C PRO A 32 -9.21 -6.72 2.30
N LEU A 33 -9.26 -5.56 2.93
CA LEU A 33 -9.32 -4.30 2.21
C LEU A 33 -8.00 -4.02 1.49
N ILE A 34 -6.88 -4.28 2.16
CA ILE A 34 -5.56 -4.10 1.56
C ILE A 34 -5.41 -4.99 0.34
N LYS A 35 -5.87 -6.23 0.41
CA LYS A 35 -5.83 -7.13 -0.73
C LYS A 35 -6.63 -6.60 -1.92
N ILE A 36 -7.76 -5.97 -1.64
CA ILE A 36 -8.54 -5.33 -2.70
C ILE A 36 -7.76 -4.17 -3.32
N MET A 37 -7.10 -3.39 -2.50
CA MET A 37 -6.33 -2.23 -2.97
C MET A 37 -5.19 -2.64 -3.89
N ILE A 38 -4.51 -3.75 -3.60
CA ILE A 38 -3.36 -4.16 -4.38
C ILE A 38 -3.71 -5.08 -5.56
N ARG A 39 -4.97 -5.50 -5.65
CA ARG A 39 -5.38 -6.45 -6.67
C ARG A 39 -4.98 -6.07 -8.09
N PRO A 40 -5.14 -4.80 -8.53
CA PRO A 40 -4.76 -4.43 -9.89
C PRO A 40 -3.27 -4.62 -10.17
N PHE A 41 -2.45 -4.64 -9.13
CA PHE A 41 -1.00 -4.74 -9.28
C PHE A 41 -0.49 -6.18 -9.31
N THR A 42 -1.35 -7.14 -8.97
CA THR A 42 -0.92 -8.56 -8.92
C THR A 42 -0.65 -9.14 -10.29
N LEU A 43 -1.00 -8.41 -11.34
CA LEU A 43 -0.63 -8.80 -12.71
C LEU A 43 0.87 -8.63 -12.98
N TYR A 44 1.55 -7.84 -12.17
CA TYR A 44 2.93 -7.46 -12.42
C TYR A 44 3.92 -8.07 -11.44
N GLU A 45 3.47 -8.30 -10.21
CA GLU A 45 4.31 -8.87 -9.16
C GLU A 45 3.48 -9.80 -8.32
N ASN A 46 4.13 -10.68 -7.57
CA ASN A 46 3.36 -11.62 -6.78
C ASN A 46 2.76 -10.95 -5.55
N GLU A 47 1.65 -11.51 -5.09
CA GLU A 47 0.86 -10.90 -4.03
C GLU A 47 1.65 -10.72 -2.73
N GLU A 48 2.48 -11.71 -2.39
CA GLU A 48 3.24 -11.63 -1.14
C GLU A 48 4.17 -10.43 -1.10
N ASP A 49 4.87 -10.18 -2.21
CA ASP A 49 5.76 -9.04 -2.30
C ASP A 49 4.99 -7.73 -2.23
N LEU A 50 3.83 -7.70 -2.89
CA LEU A 50 2.99 -6.50 -2.87
C LEU A 50 2.41 -6.24 -1.49
N LEU A 51 2.05 -7.30 -0.76
CA LEU A 51 1.54 -7.15 0.60
C LEU A 51 2.62 -6.62 1.54
N GLN A 52 3.86 -7.04 1.33
CA GLN A 52 4.97 -6.53 2.13
C GLN A 52 5.15 -5.03 1.90
N GLU A 53 5.09 -4.59 0.65
CA GLU A 53 5.17 -3.17 0.33
C GLU A 53 3.96 -2.41 0.85
N ALA A 54 2.79 -3.04 0.81
CA ALA A 54 1.59 -2.44 1.36
C ALA A 54 1.73 -2.21 2.87
N TYR A 55 2.37 -3.13 3.57
CA TYR A 55 2.64 -2.96 4.99
C TYR A 55 3.50 -1.73 5.25
N PHE A 56 4.52 -1.52 4.45
CA PHE A 56 5.35 -0.32 4.57
C PHE A 56 4.54 0.95 4.31
N GLY A 57 3.65 0.90 3.33
CA GLY A 57 2.75 2.02 3.06
C GLY A 57 1.82 2.30 4.24
N LEU A 58 1.32 1.23 4.85
CA LEU A 58 0.48 1.37 6.04
C LEU A 58 1.25 2.02 7.19
N TRP A 59 2.48 1.59 7.40
CA TRP A 59 3.35 2.17 8.43
C TRP A 59 3.57 3.66 8.19
N GLU A 60 3.84 4.04 6.96
CA GLU A 60 4.02 5.44 6.58
C GLU A 60 2.77 6.23 6.88
N ALA A 61 1.61 5.67 6.57
CA ALA A 61 0.34 6.33 6.84
C ALA A 61 0.13 6.54 8.34
N VAL A 62 0.48 5.53 9.14
CA VAL A 62 0.36 5.64 10.60
C VAL A 62 1.21 6.79 11.13
N GLN A 63 2.42 6.94 10.59
CA GLN A 63 3.32 8.00 11.03
C GLN A 63 2.79 9.40 10.70
N ARG A 64 2.02 9.52 9.64
CA ARG A 64 1.61 10.83 9.12
C ARG A 64 0.15 11.17 9.35
N TYR A 65 -0.64 10.23 9.81
CA TYR A 65 -2.07 10.45 9.98
C TYR A 65 -2.36 11.42 11.11
N GLU A 66 -3.27 12.36 10.85
CA GLU A 66 -3.74 13.29 11.85
C GLU A 66 -5.25 13.15 12.01
N THR A 67 -5.68 12.85 13.23
CA THR A 67 -7.08 12.61 13.51
C THR A 67 -7.96 13.85 13.31
N SER A 68 -7.35 15.01 13.29
CA SER A 68 -8.07 16.27 13.11
C SER A 68 -8.58 16.50 11.68
N GLU A 69 -8.18 15.66 10.75
CA GLU A 69 -8.50 15.89 9.34
C GLU A 69 -9.85 15.33 8.89
N ASN A 70 -10.62 14.77 9.79
CA ASN A 70 -11.96 14.24 9.49
C ASN A 70 -11.99 13.21 8.35
N VAL A 71 -10.91 12.51 8.16
CA VAL A 71 -10.80 11.44 7.15
C VAL A 71 -10.56 10.14 7.88
N LEU A 72 -11.29 9.10 7.49
CA LEU A 72 -11.06 7.79 8.07
C LEU A 72 -9.65 7.32 7.76
N PHE A 73 -9.03 6.67 8.75
CA PHE A 73 -7.63 6.27 8.59
C PHE A 73 -7.41 5.41 7.34
N MET A 74 -8.24 4.41 7.09
CA MET A 74 -8.01 3.52 5.95
C MET A 74 -8.22 4.21 4.61
N THR A 75 -9.04 5.24 4.54
CA THR A 75 -9.16 6.06 3.33
C THR A 75 -7.83 6.80 3.08
N TYR A 76 -7.28 7.36 4.13
CA TYR A 76 -5.99 8.04 4.06
C TYR A 76 -4.86 7.05 3.75
N ALA A 77 -4.86 5.92 4.45
CA ALA A 77 -3.82 4.91 4.28
C ALA A 77 -3.81 4.30 2.88
N GLY A 78 -4.97 4.20 2.25
CA GLY A 78 -5.06 3.65 0.90
C GLY A 78 -4.16 4.39 -0.08
N PHE A 79 -4.06 5.69 0.08
CA PHE A 79 -3.18 6.51 -0.73
C PHE A 79 -1.72 6.09 -0.56
N TRP A 80 -1.28 5.94 0.69
CA TRP A 80 0.10 5.56 0.98
C TRP A 80 0.40 4.13 0.56
N ILE A 81 -0.56 3.23 0.75
CA ILE A 81 -0.41 1.84 0.38
C ILE A 81 -0.23 1.70 -1.13
N ARG A 82 -1.10 2.34 -1.91
CA ARG A 82 -1.00 2.27 -3.37
C ARG A 82 0.29 2.91 -3.87
N GLN A 83 0.71 3.97 -3.24
CA GLN A 83 1.95 4.64 -3.63
C GLN A 83 3.16 3.75 -3.36
N ALA A 84 3.20 3.09 -2.23
CA ALA A 84 4.30 2.19 -1.90
C ALA A 84 4.37 1.03 -2.90
N VAL A 85 3.22 0.44 -3.21
CA VAL A 85 3.15 -0.66 -4.16
C VAL A 85 3.58 -0.19 -5.55
N ARG A 86 3.10 0.96 -5.97
CA ARG A 86 3.46 1.49 -7.28
C ARG A 86 4.95 1.75 -7.40
N ARG A 87 5.56 2.34 -6.38
CA ARG A 87 7.01 2.57 -6.38
C ARG A 87 7.79 1.28 -6.48
N TYR A 88 7.34 0.28 -5.76
CA TYR A 88 7.99 -1.02 -5.81
C TYR A 88 7.94 -1.58 -7.23
N ILE A 89 6.79 -1.54 -7.86
CA ILE A 89 6.61 -2.05 -9.22
C ILE A 89 7.48 -1.27 -10.21
N GLU A 90 7.54 0.04 -10.09
CA GLU A 90 8.38 0.86 -10.96
C GLU A 90 9.85 0.49 -10.83
N ASN A 91 10.30 0.29 -9.61
CA ASN A 91 11.70 -0.06 -9.36
C ASN A 91 12.02 -1.45 -9.90
N CYS A 92 11.09 -2.39 -9.74
CA CYS A 92 11.27 -3.74 -10.23
C CYS A 92 11.13 -3.83 -11.75
N GLY A 93 10.25 -3.03 -12.30
CA GLY A 93 9.93 -3.08 -13.73
C GLY A 93 11.11 -2.80 -14.62
N SER A 94 12.06 -1.99 -14.17
CA SER A 94 13.25 -1.69 -14.94
C SER A 94 14.29 -2.79 -14.85
N VAL A 95 14.19 -3.65 -13.86
CA VAL A 95 15.19 -4.67 -13.55
C VAL A 95 14.74 -6.05 -13.98
N ILE A 96 13.46 -6.34 -13.84
CA ILE A 96 12.94 -7.67 -14.08
C ILE A 96 12.96 -8.02 -15.54
N ARG A 97 13.63 -9.12 -15.84
CA ARG A 97 13.59 -9.77 -17.14
C ARG A 97 13.15 -11.19 -16.92
N ILE A 98 11.86 -11.41 -17.10
CA ILE A 98 11.32 -12.76 -16.97
C ILE A 98 11.45 -13.43 -18.33
N PRO A 99 12.19 -14.52 -18.42
CA PRO A 99 12.31 -15.22 -19.70
C PRO A 99 10.93 -15.55 -20.27
N GLY A 100 10.73 -15.24 -21.52
CA GLY A 100 9.48 -15.51 -22.18
C GLY A 100 8.39 -14.47 -22.00
N VAL A 101 8.64 -13.42 -21.23
CA VAL A 101 7.69 -12.32 -21.13
C VAL A 101 7.72 -11.51 -22.42
N LYS A 102 6.57 -11.37 -23.03
CA LYS A 102 6.47 -10.65 -24.28
C LYS A 102 6.60 -9.15 -24.05
N GLN A 103 7.18 -8.49 -25.04
CA GLN A 103 7.38 -7.05 -24.99
C GLN A 103 6.07 -6.30 -24.77
N GLN A 104 4.97 -6.82 -25.27
CA GLN A 104 3.66 -6.22 -25.08
C GLN A 104 3.27 -6.13 -23.61
N LYS A 105 3.67 -7.11 -22.81
CA LYS A 105 3.41 -7.08 -21.37
C LYS A 105 4.18 -5.96 -20.69
N ILE A 106 5.41 -5.75 -21.11
CA ILE A 106 6.24 -4.69 -20.56
C ILE A 106 5.64 -3.32 -20.91
N ILE A 107 5.20 -3.16 -22.13
CA ILE A 107 4.57 -1.91 -22.57
C ILE A 107 3.29 -1.64 -21.77
N ARG A 108 2.49 -2.66 -21.57
CA ARG A 108 1.25 -2.54 -20.80
C ARG A 108 1.54 -2.17 -19.35
N TYR A 109 2.57 -2.74 -18.78
CA TYR A 109 3.01 -2.47 -17.44
C TYR A 109 3.37 -0.99 -17.28
N ASN A 110 4.21 -0.48 -18.17
CA ASN A 110 4.64 0.91 -18.13
C ASN A 110 3.46 1.87 -18.29
N LYS A 111 2.54 1.52 -19.17
CA LYS A 111 1.34 2.32 -19.38
C LYS A 111 0.48 2.37 -18.13
N ALA A 112 0.31 1.25 -17.46
CA ALA A 112 -0.47 1.20 -16.23
C ALA A 112 0.15 2.08 -15.14
N ILE A 113 1.47 2.08 -15.04
CA ILE A 113 2.18 2.92 -14.09
C ILE A 113 1.93 4.40 -14.40
N GLN A 114 2.01 4.78 -15.66
CA GLN A 114 1.76 6.17 -16.06
C GLN A 114 0.33 6.60 -15.77
N GLU A 115 -0.63 5.75 -16.05
CA GLU A 115 -2.03 6.05 -15.76
C GLU A 115 -2.27 6.25 -14.28
N LEU A 116 -1.67 5.39 -13.45
CA LEU A 116 -1.79 5.52 -12.01
C LEU A 116 -1.17 6.81 -11.52
N SER A 117 -0.01 7.18 -12.06
CA SER A 117 0.65 8.43 -11.70
C SER A 117 -0.23 9.63 -12.01
N GLN A 118 -0.86 9.62 -13.17
CA GLN A 118 -1.76 10.69 -13.57
C GLN A 118 -2.99 10.76 -12.69
N LYS A 119 -3.57 9.61 -12.36
CA LYS A 119 -4.75 9.56 -11.50
C LYS A 119 -4.47 10.12 -10.11
N LEU A 120 -3.29 9.85 -9.60
CA LEU A 120 -2.90 10.32 -8.29
C LEU A 120 -2.37 11.74 -8.30
N GLY A 121 -2.22 12.35 -9.48
CA GLY A 121 -1.66 13.69 -9.60
C GLY A 121 -0.20 13.75 -9.22
N ARG A 122 0.52 12.66 -9.38
CA ARG A 122 1.92 12.55 -9.00
C ARG A 122 2.74 11.88 -10.07
N ASN A 123 3.97 12.30 -10.14
CA ASN A 123 4.96 11.56 -10.88
C ASN A 123 5.64 10.59 -9.94
N PRO A 124 5.88 9.35 -10.40
CA PRO A 124 6.58 8.37 -9.59
C PRO A 124 7.99 8.81 -9.24
#